data_64ca5575835c3d10bcd82a937efc34d8
#
_entry.id   64ca5575835c3d10bcd82a937efc34d8
#
_cell.length_a   1.000
_cell.length_b   1.000
_cell.length_c   1.000
_cell.angle_alpha   90.00
_cell.angle_beta   90.00
_cell.angle_gamma   90.00
#
_symmetry.space_group_name_H-M   'P 1'
#
loop_
_entity.id
_entity.type
_entity.pdbx_description
1 polymer ?
#
loop_
_entity_poly.entity_id
_entity_poly.type
_entity_poly.pdbx_seq_one_letter_code
_entity_poly.pdbx_strand_id
1 'polypeptide(L)'
;MQLNNGLHLAYTTNVHRAESWAETFDALKKHTLAVRDRVCPQAPFGIGLRLSNRAANELSERDRFLEFQRWLGQNNCYVFTFNGFPYGQFQRDRVKEQAYRPDWATPERLAYTNLLFDLLAELLPEGIAGSVSTLPCSFKEFHPRPDEVRLMRANLWHCVEHIARVSEQTGRQLHLGLEPEPLCVLESSAETLHFFDRLRAEHPHDPRLAEHLGVNYDTCHFAVEFEEPQNALACLVNHGIKISKIHLSSALKVVPTLETFEKLKSIPDDGYLHQVVARDTTGNRCIYRDLPEAIIANQQSVTHNPQWDEWRIHFHVPLHAPPAPPLDNTNDHLLGVLDILANYPELCTHMEMETYTWEVLPPELKSRSLAEQITAEYEWTLAQLAARGLR
;
A
#
# COMPACT_ATOMS: atom_id res chain seq x y z
N MET A 1 2.90 15.96 1.56
CA MET A 1 3.06 17.25 2.28
C MET A 1 3.42 16.99 3.72
N GLN A 2 4.11 17.91 4.37
CA GLN A 2 4.39 17.83 5.80
C GLN A 2 3.15 18.27 6.59
N LEU A 3 2.90 17.58 7.68
CA LEU A 3 1.78 17.80 8.61
C LEU A 3 2.32 18.04 10.02
N ASN A 4 1.44 18.13 11.04
CA ASN A 4 1.84 18.26 12.43
C ASN A 4 2.61 17.01 12.90
N ASN A 5 3.34 17.14 14.02
CA ASN A 5 4.06 16.05 14.68
C ASN A 5 5.08 15.30 13.78
N GLY A 6 5.61 15.94 12.74
CA GLY A 6 6.55 15.31 11.81
C GLY A 6 5.94 14.29 10.84
N LEU A 7 4.60 14.25 10.75
CA LEU A 7 3.90 13.39 9.79
C LEU A 7 4.07 13.91 8.36
N HIS A 8 4.11 13.00 7.41
CA HIS A 8 4.15 13.27 5.98
C HIS A 8 3.02 12.53 5.26
N LEU A 9 2.28 13.24 4.42
CA LEU A 9 1.28 12.65 3.53
C LEU A 9 1.78 12.70 2.08
N ALA A 10 1.89 11.54 1.45
CA ALA A 10 2.32 11.38 0.08
C ALA A 10 1.15 11.30 -0.90
N TYR A 11 1.38 11.85 -2.09
CA TYR A 11 0.61 11.56 -3.28
C TYR A 11 1.09 10.25 -3.90
N THR A 12 0.22 9.27 -4.04
CA THR A 12 0.60 8.02 -4.70
C THR A 12 0.67 8.16 -6.22
N THR A 13 1.73 7.66 -6.80
CA THR A 13 1.82 7.54 -8.27
C THR A 13 1.37 6.19 -8.80
N ASN A 14 0.97 5.26 -7.93
CA ASN A 14 0.43 3.94 -8.29
C ASN A 14 -0.81 4.03 -9.20
N VAL A 15 -1.58 5.11 -9.05
CA VAL A 15 -2.78 5.40 -9.85
C VAL A 15 -2.48 5.67 -11.33
N HIS A 16 -1.22 5.95 -11.69
CA HIS A 16 -0.83 6.27 -13.06
C HIS A 16 -0.21 5.08 -13.78
N ARG A 17 -0.69 4.83 -14.99
CA ARG A 17 -0.11 3.82 -15.87
C ARG A 17 1.25 4.30 -16.38
N ALA A 18 2.33 3.68 -15.90
CA ALA A 18 3.68 4.00 -16.32
C ALA A 18 4.62 2.81 -16.10
N GLU A 19 5.39 2.46 -17.12
CA GLU A 19 6.37 1.37 -17.07
C GLU A 19 7.80 1.86 -17.29
N SER A 20 7.98 2.93 -18.06
CA SER A 20 9.26 3.61 -18.27
C SER A 20 9.36 4.84 -17.39
N TRP A 21 10.59 5.32 -17.19
CA TRP A 21 10.82 6.58 -16.51
C TRP A 21 10.17 7.76 -17.27
N ALA A 22 10.23 7.77 -18.58
CA ALA A 22 9.60 8.82 -19.39
C ALA A 22 8.09 8.91 -19.13
N GLU A 23 7.38 7.76 -19.13
CA GLU A 23 5.94 7.72 -18.83
C GLU A 23 5.65 8.18 -17.38
N THR A 24 6.48 7.73 -16.40
CA THR A 24 6.36 8.16 -15.00
C THR A 24 6.55 9.65 -14.87
N PHE A 25 7.58 10.22 -15.49
CA PHE A 25 7.89 11.63 -15.41
C PHE A 25 6.83 12.51 -16.10
N ASP A 26 6.25 12.04 -17.20
CA ASP A 26 5.15 12.73 -17.87
C ASP A 26 3.86 12.71 -17.01
N ALA A 27 3.59 11.59 -16.33
CA ALA A 27 2.48 11.51 -15.37
C ALA A 27 2.65 12.48 -14.19
N LEU A 28 3.86 12.59 -13.64
CA LEU A 28 4.18 13.56 -12.60
C LEU A 28 3.92 14.99 -13.05
N LYS A 29 4.42 15.37 -14.22
CA LYS A 29 4.22 16.72 -14.78
C LYS A 29 2.75 17.04 -15.02
N LYS A 30 1.97 16.07 -15.49
CA LYS A 30 0.57 16.28 -15.89
C LYS A 30 -0.41 16.17 -14.74
N HIS A 31 -0.29 15.13 -13.92
CA HIS A 31 -1.33 14.78 -12.94
C HIS A 31 -0.96 15.23 -11.53
N THR A 32 0.26 14.94 -11.08
CA THR A 32 0.70 15.28 -9.72
C THR A 32 0.69 16.78 -9.49
N LEU A 33 1.20 17.58 -10.44
CA LEU A 33 1.18 19.04 -10.32
C LEU A 33 -0.25 19.61 -10.33
N ALA A 34 -1.16 19.04 -11.11
CA ALA A 34 -2.55 19.47 -11.14
C ALA A 34 -3.27 19.28 -9.80
N VAL A 35 -2.96 18.19 -9.06
CA VAL A 35 -3.47 17.96 -7.71
C VAL A 35 -2.77 18.87 -6.70
N ARG A 36 -1.41 18.93 -6.73
CA ARG A 36 -0.63 19.81 -5.85
C ARG A 36 -1.15 21.24 -5.87
N ASP A 37 -1.38 21.81 -7.04
CA ASP A 37 -1.81 23.21 -7.22
C ASP A 37 -3.16 23.50 -6.55
N ARG A 38 -3.98 22.46 -6.36
CA ARG A 38 -5.28 22.58 -5.67
C ARG A 38 -5.16 22.38 -4.16
N VAL A 39 -4.39 21.38 -3.71
CA VAL A 39 -4.41 20.94 -2.29
C VAL A 39 -3.24 21.47 -1.47
N CYS A 40 -2.12 21.84 -2.12
CA CYS A 40 -0.89 22.29 -1.44
C CYS A 40 -0.09 23.30 -2.28
N PRO A 41 -0.67 24.44 -2.70
CA PRO A 41 -0.03 25.35 -3.65
C PRO A 41 1.19 26.09 -3.08
N GLN A 42 1.30 26.24 -1.76
CA GLN A 42 2.31 27.08 -1.13
C GLN A 42 3.36 26.33 -0.32
N ALA A 43 3.09 25.07 0.08
CA ALA A 43 4.00 24.26 0.89
C ALA A 43 4.62 23.13 0.04
N PRO A 44 5.73 22.51 0.51
CA PRO A 44 6.32 21.35 -0.16
C PRO A 44 5.33 20.19 -0.26
N PHE A 45 5.22 19.61 -1.45
CA PHE A 45 4.30 18.52 -1.75
C PHE A 45 5.01 17.18 -1.78
N GLY A 46 4.60 16.25 -0.89
CA GLY A 46 5.18 14.91 -0.78
C GLY A 46 4.66 13.96 -1.87
N ILE A 47 5.56 13.25 -2.50
CA ILE A 47 5.27 12.26 -3.54
C ILE A 47 5.69 10.87 -3.03
N GLY A 48 4.76 9.92 -3.08
CA GLY A 48 5.02 8.49 -2.99
C GLY A 48 5.21 7.96 -4.41
N LEU A 49 6.46 7.62 -4.74
CA LEU A 49 6.84 7.32 -6.10
C LEU A 49 6.85 5.81 -6.34
N ARG A 50 6.00 5.34 -7.24
CA ARG A 50 6.09 3.99 -7.76
C ARG A 50 7.00 4.00 -8.99
N LEU A 51 7.99 3.12 -8.98
CA LEU A 51 8.83 2.85 -10.14
C LEU A 51 8.74 1.36 -10.47
N SER A 52 8.53 1.00 -11.74
CA SER A 52 8.85 -0.35 -12.20
C SER A 52 10.36 -0.57 -12.13
N ASN A 53 10.81 -1.82 -12.18
CA ASN A 53 12.25 -2.10 -12.28
C ASN A 53 12.90 -1.40 -13.48
N ARG A 54 12.19 -1.33 -14.60
CA ARG A 54 12.64 -0.61 -15.79
C ARG A 54 12.79 0.88 -15.52
N ALA A 55 11.76 1.51 -14.96
CA ALA A 55 11.79 2.95 -14.66
C ALA A 55 12.86 3.29 -13.63
N ALA A 56 13.08 2.43 -12.63
CA ALA A 56 14.14 2.62 -11.62
C ALA A 56 15.54 2.58 -12.26
N ASN A 57 15.80 1.59 -13.13
CA ASN A 57 17.06 1.52 -13.87
C ASN A 57 17.24 2.71 -14.83
N GLU A 58 16.20 3.14 -15.54
CA GLU A 58 16.25 4.32 -16.38
C GLU A 58 16.49 5.61 -15.59
N LEU A 59 15.87 5.76 -14.40
CA LEU A 59 16.10 6.90 -13.51
C LEU A 59 17.51 6.91 -12.92
N SER A 60 18.13 5.76 -12.70
CA SER A 60 19.50 5.68 -12.14
C SER A 60 20.58 6.28 -13.08
N GLU A 61 20.26 6.52 -14.37
CA GLU A 61 21.11 7.25 -15.27
C GLU A 61 21.31 8.70 -14.77
N ARG A 62 22.54 9.10 -14.56
CA ARG A 62 22.91 10.36 -13.86
C ARG A 62 22.20 11.60 -14.42
N ASP A 63 22.10 11.73 -15.72
CA ASP A 63 21.49 12.91 -16.36
C ASP A 63 19.97 12.98 -16.07
N ARG A 64 19.27 11.86 -16.14
CA ARG A 64 17.84 11.75 -15.81
C ARG A 64 17.59 12.02 -14.34
N PHE A 65 18.44 11.46 -13.49
CA PHE A 65 18.36 11.67 -12.05
C PHE A 65 18.50 13.15 -11.67
N LEU A 66 19.51 13.83 -12.21
CA LEU A 66 19.74 15.26 -11.99
C LEU A 66 18.62 16.13 -12.59
N GLU A 67 18.03 15.73 -13.72
CA GLU A 67 16.85 16.39 -14.27
C GLU A 67 15.67 16.29 -13.30
N PHE A 68 15.42 15.10 -12.74
CA PHE A 68 14.34 14.89 -11.79
C PHE A 68 14.56 15.67 -10.48
N GLN A 69 15.76 15.66 -9.92
CA GLN A 69 16.08 16.47 -8.74
C GLN A 69 15.80 17.97 -8.97
N ARG A 70 16.23 18.50 -10.13
CA ARG A 70 15.95 19.90 -10.50
C ARG A 70 14.45 20.16 -10.60
N TRP A 71 13.72 19.24 -11.24
CA TRP A 71 12.27 19.35 -11.39
C TRP A 71 11.54 19.34 -10.03
N LEU A 72 11.93 18.48 -9.10
CA LEU A 72 11.40 18.46 -7.73
C LEU A 72 11.57 19.82 -7.05
N GLY A 73 12.78 20.38 -7.08
CA GLY A 73 13.09 21.68 -6.49
C GLY A 73 12.30 22.83 -7.14
N GLN A 74 12.22 22.85 -8.47
CA GLN A 74 11.47 23.88 -9.22
C GLN A 74 9.96 23.84 -8.95
N ASN A 75 9.41 22.68 -8.62
CA ASN A 75 8.00 22.49 -8.37
C ASN A 75 7.64 22.38 -6.89
N ASN A 76 8.57 22.68 -5.98
CA ASN A 76 8.36 22.55 -4.54
C ASN A 76 7.80 21.17 -4.14
N CYS A 77 8.34 20.11 -4.75
CA CYS A 77 7.97 18.71 -4.49
C CYS A 77 9.15 17.97 -3.87
N TYR A 78 8.85 16.93 -3.10
CA TYR A 78 9.87 16.05 -2.53
C TYR A 78 9.39 14.60 -2.51
N VAL A 79 10.34 13.66 -2.58
CA VAL A 79 10.08 12.22 -2.47
C VAL A 79 10.64 11.74 -1.14
N PHE A 80 9.83 11.02 -0.36
CA PHE A 80 10.24 10.44 0.92
C PHE A 80 9.86 8.96 1.05
N THR A 81 9.07 8.45 0.10
CA THR A 81 8.65 7.05 0.08
C THR A 81 8.56 6.52 -1.34
N PHE A 82 8.95 5.26 -1.52
CA PHE A 82 8.75 4.52 -2.76
C PHE A 82 7.79 3.35 -2.56
N ASN A 83 7.01 3.07 -3.61
CA ASN A 83 6.26 1.83 -3.74
C ASN A 83 7.07 0.85 -4.61
N GLY A 84 7.70 -0.13 -3.98
CA GLY A 84 8.50 -1.18 -4.60
C GLY A 84 7.68 -2.41 -5.01
N PHE A 85 6.41 -2.20 -5.31
CA PHE A 85 5.46 -3.22 -5.77
C PHE A 85 4.39 -2.55 -6.64
N PRO A 86 3.98 -3.17 -7.77
CA PRO A 86 4.61 -4.32 -8.45
C PRO A 86 5.94 -3.99 -9.15
N TYR A 87 6.72 -5.05 -9.40
CA TYR A 87 8.03 -4.98 -10.05
C TYR A 87 7.99 -4.57 -11.53
N GLY A 88 7.06 -5.13 -12.29
CA GLY A 88 6.92 -4.97 -13.72
C GLY A 88 5.60 -4.35 -14.15
N GLN A 89 5.10 -4.77 -15.29
CA GLN A 89 3.86 -4.27 -15.88
C GLN A 89 2.68 -4.46 -14.93
N PHE A 90 1.99 -3.37 -14.67
CA PHE A 90 0.97 -3.30 -13.66
C PHE A 90 -0.43 -3.03 -14.23
N GLN A 91 -0.54 -2.39 -15.39
CA GLN A 91 -1.83 -1.84 -15.82
C GLN A 91 -2.15 -2.02 -17.32
N ARG A 92 -1.38 -2.83 -18.06
CA ARG A 92 -1.63 -3.02 -19.51
C ARG A 92 -2.25 -4.36 -19.86
N ASP A 93 -1.97 -5.40 -19.05
CA ASP A 93 -2.42 -6.76 -19.29
C ASP A 93 -3.10 -7.33 -18.05
N ARG A 94 -3.83 -8.45 -18.21
CA ARG A 94 -4.43 -9.20 -17.12
C ARG A 94 -3.33 -9.82 -16.26
N VAL A 95 -2.87 -9.08 -15.25
CA VAL A 95 -1.68 -9.41 -14.47
C VAL A 95 -1.96 -10.48 -13.43
N LYS A 96 -3.15 -10.41 -12.76
CA LYS A 96 -3.58 -11.35 -11.72
C LYS A 96 -2.42 -11.67 -10.75
N GLU A 97 -2.17 -12.95 -10.47
CA GLU A 97 -1.10 -13.40 -9.58
C GLU A 97 0.33 -13.07 -10.08
N GLN A 98 0.51 -12.75 -11.36
CA GLN A 98 1.84 -12.37 -11.88
C GLN A 98 2.34 -11.03 -11.31
N ALA A 99 1.46 -10.20 -10.73
CA ALA A 99 1.85 -8.99 -10.00
C ALA A 99 2.84 -9.29 -8.87
N TYR A 100 2.73 -10.48 -8.24
CA TYR A 100 3.59 -10.91 -7.14
C TYR A 100 4.96 -11.46 -7.57
N ARG A 101 5.25 -11.48 -8.88
CA ARG A 101 6.56 -11.92 -9.43
C ARG A 101 7.41 -10.73 -9.90
N PRO A 102 8.74 -10.82 -9.78
CA PRO A 102 9.52 -11.75 -8.95
C PRO A 102 9.26 -11.51 -7.46
N ASP A 103 9.23 -12.57 -6.67
CA ASP A 103 9.03 -12.53 -5.23
C ASP A 103 10.37 -12.50 -4.45
N TRP A 104 10.31 -12.47 -3.10
CA TRP A 104 11.50 -12.37 -2.27
C TRP A 104 12.39 -13.63 -2.26
N ALA A 105 11.98 -14.73 -2.89
CA ALA A 105 12.86 -15.87 -3.12
C ALA A 105 13.89 -15.63 -4.24
N THR A 106 13.79 -14.52 -4.97
CA THR A 106 14.59 -14.22 -6.16
C THR A 106 15.61 -13.11 -5.95
N PRO A 107 16.80 -13.19 -6.56
CA PRO A 107 17.81 -12.12 -6.49
C PRO A 107 17.34 -10.84 -7.22
N GLU A 108 16.45 -10.95 -8.19
CA GLU A 108 15.91 -9.81 -8.93
C GLU A 108 15.09 -8.89 -8.02
N ARG A 109 14.28 -9.46 -7.09
CA ARG A 109 13.52 -8.68 -6.12
C ARG A 109 14.46 -7.93 -5.17
N LEU A 110 15.49 -8.60 -4.68
CA LEU A 110 16.50 -7.99 -3.82
C LEU A 110 17.23 -6.85 -4.53
N ALA A 111 17.74 -7.10 -5.75
CA ALA A 111 18.48 -6.10 -6.51
C ALA A 111 17.62 -4.86 -6.81
N TYR A 112 16.37 -5.06 -7.20
CA TYR A 112 15.43 -3.97 -7.46
C TYR A 112 15.15 -3.15 -6.20
N THR A 113 14.89 -3.79 -5.07
CA THR A 113 14.61 -3.08 -3.83
C THR A 113 15.83 -2.30 -3.32
N ASN A 114 17.04 -2.87 -3.45
CA ASN A 114 18.27 -2.17 -3.14
C ASN A 114 18.46 -0.92 -4.01
N LEU A 115 18.21 -1.03 -5.32
CA LEU A 115 18.26 0.13 -6.23
C LEU A 115 17.28 1.24 -5.82
N LEU A 116 16.07 0.88 -5.37
CA LEU A 116 15.12 1.89 -4.86
C LEU A 116 15.67 2.62 -3.64
N PHE A 117 16.38 1.94 -2.73
CA PHE A 117 17.01 2.60 -1.58
C PHE A 117 18.18 3.50 -1.99
N ASP A 118 18.99 3.08 -2.96
CA ASP A 118 20.08 3.91 -3.48
C ASP A 118 19.52 5.22 -4.07
N LEU A 119 18.46 5.13 -4.88
CA LEU A 119 17.78 6.31 -5.45
C LEU A 119 17.12 7.17 -4.36
N LEU A 120 16.44 6.55 -3.38
CA LEU A 120 15.75 7.28 -2.33
C LEU A 120 16.73 8.06 -1.44
N ALA A 121 17.86 7.47 -1.09
CA ALA A 121 18.88 8.13 -0.26
C ALA A 121 19.39 9.44 -0.85
N GLU A 122 19.50 9.52 -2.20
CA GLU A 122 19.90 10.74 -2.90
C GLU A 122 18.76 11.76 -3.10
N LEU A 123 17.49 11.30 -3.14
CA LEU A 123 16.30 12.15 -3.33
C LEU A 123 15.76 12.71 -2.02
N LEU A 124 16.04 12.04 -0.91
CA LEU A 124 15.43 12.32 0.38
C LEU A 124 15.89 13.66 0.94
N PRO A 125 14.98 14.58 1.31
CA PRO A 125 15.34 15.81 1.98
C PRO A 125 16.06 15.55 3.30
N GLU A 126 16.85 16.51 3.75
CA GLU A 126 17.54 16.43 5.02
C GLU A 126 16.55 16.41 6.20
N GLY A 127 16.81 15.57 7.19
CA GLY A 127 15.98 15.46 8.41
C GLY A 127 14.69 14.67 8.24
N ILE A 128 14.41 14.12 7.05
CA ILE A 128 13.24 13.26 6.80
C ILE A 128 13.72 11.81 6.65
N ALA A 129 13.01 10.86 7.28
CA ALA A 129 13.23 9.45 7.05
C ALA A 129 12.70 9.01 5.68
N GLY A 130 13.26 7.95 5.12
CA GLY A 130 12.84 7.37 3.85
C GLY A 130 12.29 5.96 3.99
N SER A 131 11.18 5.65 3.33
CA SER A 131 10.61 4.30 3.32
C SER A 131 10.45 3.74 1.91
N VAL A 132 10.57 2.41 1.79
CA VAL A 132 10.16 1.66 0.62
C VAL A 132 9.17 0.60 1.06
N SER A 133 7.98 0.52 0.44
CA SER A 133 7.08 -0.61 0.63
C SER A 133 7.34 -1.71 -0.38
N THR A 134 7.06 -2.95 -0.02
CA THR A 134 7.28 -4.12 -0.86
C THR A 134 6.29 -5.22 -0.56
N LEU A 135 6.10 -6.14 -1.53
CA LEU A 135 5.22 -7.30 -1.33
C LEU A 135 5.61 -8.13 -0.09
N PRO A 136 4.64 -8.75 0.58
CA PRO A 136 4.86 -9.51 1.81
C PRO A 136 5.36 -10.93 1.50
N CYS A 137 6.62 -11.04 1.12
CA CYS A 137 7.34 -12.26 0.75
C CYS A 137 6.95 -12.85 -0.60
N SER A 138 5.79 -13.47 -0.73
CA SER A 138 5.28 -14.16 -1.92
C SER A 138 3.78 -14.38 -1.82
N PHE A 139 3.16 -14.80 -2.91
CA PHE A 139 1.77 -15.21 -2.97
C PHE A 139 1.62 -16.68 -2.53
N LYS A 140 0.70 -17.01 -1.61
CA LYS A 140 0.55 -18.35 -1.02
C LYS A 140 0.29 -19.44 -2.06
N GLU A 141 -0.45 -19.13 -3.12
CA GLU A 141 -0.77 -20.10 -4.18
C GLU A 141 0.42 -20.46 -5.08
N PHE A 142 1.54 -19.76 -4.97
CA PHE A 142 2.79 -20.25 -5.56
C PHE A 142 3.38 -21.43 -4.79
N HIS A 143 2.76 -21.80 -3.66
CA HIS A 143 3.16 -22.89 -2.79
C HIS A 143 4.66 -22.88 -2.46
N PRO A 144 5.18 -21.77 -1.90
CA PRO A 144 6.61 -21.65 -1.64
C PRO A 144 7.06 -22.75 -0.69
N ARG A 145 8.10 -23.46 -1.09
CA ARG A 145 8.70 -24.56 -0.27
C ARG A 145 9.43 -23.96 0.95
N PRO A 146 9.66 -24.77 2.00
CA PRO A 146 10.37 -24.29 3.19
C PRO A 146 11.77 -23.71 2.93
N ASP A 147 12.47 -24.19 1.91
CA ASP A 147 13.76 -23.64 1.47
C ASP A 147 13.60 -22.29 0.77
N GLU A 148 12.54 -22.08 -0.01
CA GLU A 148 12.22 -20.78 -0.64
C GLU A 148 11.80 -19.75 0.43
N VAL A 149 11.03 -20.15 1.44
CA VAL A 149 10.69 -19.26 2.56
C VAL A 149 11.93 -18.84 3.36
N ARG A 150 12.90 -19.76 3.53
CA ARG A 150 14.21 -19.40 4.14
C ARG A 150 14.99 -18.43 3.26
N LEU A 151 14.97 -18.65 1.94
CA LEU A 151 15.64 -17.76 0.98
C LEU A 151 15.01 -16.36 0.99
N MET A 152 13.68 -16.26 1.10
CA MET A 152 12.99 -14.96 1.27
C MET A 152 13.52 -14.20 2.50
N ARG A 153 13.65 -14.87 3.65
CA ARG A 153 14.21 -14.25 4.85
C ARG A 153 15.67 -13.84 4.67
N ALA A 154 16.48 -14.71 4.03
CA ALA A 154 17.86 -14.38 3.73
C ALA A 154 18.00 -13.16 2.81
N ASN A 155 17.19 -13.07 1.76
CA ASN A 155 17.19 -11.92 0.84
C ASN A 155 16.70 -10.64 1.54
N LEU A 156 15.68 -10.73 2.40
CA LEU A 156 15.24 -9.60 3.22
C LEU A 156 16.33 -9.14 4.18
N TRP A 157 17.06 -10.08 4.78
CA TRP A 157 18.21 -9.73 5.63
C TRP A 157 19.32 -9.04 4.83
N HIS A 158 19.67 -9.54 3.66
CA HIS A 158 20.64 -8.87 2.77
C HIS A 158 20.17 -7.46 2.36
N CYS A 159 18.87 -7.26 2.20
CA CYS A 159 18.31 -5.93 1.98
C CYS A 159 18.49 -5.03 3.22
N VAL A 160 18.22 -5.55 4.43
CA VAL A 160 18.49 -4.82 5.69
C VAL A 160 19.95 -4.41 5.82
N GLU A 161 20.90 -5.31 5.48
CA GLU A 161 22.32 -4.99 5.47
C GLU A 161 22.69 -3.91 4.45
N HIS A 162 22.03 -3.92 3.27
CA HIS A 162 22.20 -2.87 2.27
C HIS A 162 21.68 -1.54 2.78
N ILE A 163 20.46 -1.51 3.34
CA ILE A 163 19.84 -0.29 3.89
C ILE A 163 20.72 0.29 5.00
N ALA A 164 21.19 -0.53 5.93
CA ALA A 164 22.06 -0.10 7.03
C ALA A 164 23.35 0.57 6.49
N ARG A 165 24.00 -0.04 5.50
CA ARG A 165 25.20 0.52 4.87
C ARG A 165 24.91 1.86 4.18
N VAL A 166 23.81 1.96 3.43
CA VAL A 166 23.41 3.21 2.76
C VAL A 166 23.09 4.28 3.80
N SER A 167 22.39 3.92 4.87
CA SER A 167 22.07 4.83 5.98
C SER A 167 23.32 5.36 6.67
N GLU A 168 24.31 4.50 6.95
CA GLU A 168 25.59 4.90 7.55
C GLU A 168 26.39 5.83 6.63
N GLN A 169 26.45 5.53 5.34
CA GLN A 169 27.20 6.32 4.36
C GLN A 169 26.59 7.70 4.10
N THR A 170 25.25 7.80 4.14
CA THR A 170 24.53 9.01 3.76
C THR A 170 24.02 9.82 4.94
N GLY A 171 24.01 9.25 6.16
CA GLY A 171 23.36 9.83 7.33
C GLY A 171 21.83 9.84 7.25
N ARG A 172 21.23 9.12 6.29
CA ARG A 172 19.77 9.03 6.09
C ARG A 172 19.18 7.90 6.91
N GLN A 173 18.00 8.12 7.50
CA GLN A 173 17.22 7.07 8.14
C GLN A 173 16.34 6.41 7.07
N LEU A 174 16.62 5.14 6.78
CA LEU A 174 15.92 4.39 5.73
C LEU A 174 15.33 3.09 6.29
N HIS A 175 14.14 2.73 5.85
CA HIS A 175 13.50 1.49 6.28
C HIS A 175 12.59 0.87 5.20
N LEU A 176 12.53 -0.46 5.19
CA LEU A 176 11.67 -1.27 4.33
C LEU A 176 10.39 -1.64 5.08
N GLY A 177 9.23 -1.54 4.43
CA GLY A 177 7.94 -2.01 4.92
C GLY A 177 7.43 -3.19 4.10
N LEU A 178 7.30 -4.36 4.72
CA LEU A 178 6.53 -5.46 4.15
C LEU A 178 5.04 -5.09 4.23
N GLU A 179 4.27 -5.35 3.19
CA GLU A 179 2.86 -4.96 3.08
C GLU A 179 1.94 -6.18 3.16
N PRO A 180 1.51 -6.63 4.35
CA PRO A 180 0.60 -7.77 4.47
C PRO A 180 -0.64 -7.59 3.61
N GLU A 181 -0.99 -8.64 2.85
CA GLU A 181 -2.03 -8.60 1.83
C GLU A 181 -2.75 -9.95 1.74
N PRO A 182 -4.07 -10.00 1.49
CA PRO A 182 -4.82 -11.25 1.38
C PRO A 182 -4.18 -12.25 0.41
N LEU A 183 -4.11 -13.53 0.81
CA LEU A 183 -3.47 -14.64 0.09
C LEU A 183 -1.96 -14.52 -0.12
N CYS A 184 -1.29 -13.56 0.48
CA CYS A 184 0.16 -13.52 0.53
C CYS A 184 0.72 -14.32 1.72
N VAL A 185 2.03 -14.60 1.71
CA VAL A 185 2.71 -15.33 2.81
C VAL A 185 2.53 -14.63 4.15
N LEU A 186 2.44 -13.30 4.13
CA LEU A 186 1.98 -12.49 5.26
C LEU A 186 0.67 -11.83 4.86
N GLU A 187 -0.43 -12.21 5.50
CA GLU A 187 -1.73 -11.58 5.26
C GLU A 187 -2.35 -11.00 6.55
N SER A 188 -1.93 -11.49 7.71
CA SER A 188 -2.43 -11.05 9.01
C SER A 188 -1.33 -10.55 9.94
N SER A 189 -1.71 -9.82 10.99
CA SER A 189 -0.78 -9.41 12.06
C SER A 189 -0.12 -10.62 12.72
N ALA A 190 -0.85 -11.71 12.93
CA ALA A 190 -0.33 -12.94 13.55
C ALA A 190 0.71 -13.65 12.68
N GLU A 191 0.47 -13.77 11.37
CA GLU A 191 1.46 -14.34 10.43
C GLU A 191 2.71 -13.46 10.34
N THR A 192 2.51 -12.15 10.29
CA THR A 192 3.60 -11.16 10.29
C THR A 192 4.45 -11.31 11.54
N LEU A 193 3.84 -11.40 12.71
CA LEU A 193 4.54 -11.62 13.97
C LEU A 193 5.41 -12.86 13.93
N HIS A 194 4.82 -14.00 13.55
CA HIS A 194 5.54 -15.27 13.44
C HIS A 194 6.75 -15.19 12.49
N PHE A 195 6.60 -14.50 11.37
CA PHE A 195 7.69 -14.30 10.41
C PHE A 195 8.83 -13.46 11.00
N PHE A 196 8.52 -12.36 11.67
CA PHE A 196 9.53 -11.52 12.34
C PHE A 196 10.23 -12.25 13.49
N ASP A 197 9.52 -13.12 14.22
CA ASP A 197 10.15 -13.95 15.26
C ASP A 197 11.19 -14.92 14.67
N ARG A 198 10.92 -15.47 13.48
CA ARG A 198 11.90 -16.30 12.76
C ARG A 198 13.12 -15.50 12.32
N LEU A 199 12.92 -14.29 11.77
CA LEU A 199 14.02 -13.39 11.43
C LEU A 199 14.88 -13.03 12.64
N ARG A 200 14.26 -12.71 13.78
CA ARG A 200 14.98 -12.43 15.03
C ARG A 200 15.76 -13.61 15.56
N ALA A 201 15.21 -14.81 15.43
CA ALA A 201 15.90 -16.03 15.83
C ALA A 201 17.11 -16.34 14.94
N GLU A 202 17.06 -15.96 13.65
CA GLU A 202 18.17 -16.10 12.70
C GLU A 202 19.25 -15.02 12.92
N HIS A 203 18.87 -13.83 13.43
CA HIS A 203 19.76 -12.67 13.66
C HIS A 203 19.57 -12.12 15.08
N PRO A 204 19.97 -12.90 16.13
CA PRO A 204 19.69 -12.55 17.51
C PRO A 204 20.44 -11.27 17.93
N HIS A 205 19.71 -10.35 18.56
CA HIS A 205 20.24 -9.09 19.09
C HIS A 205 20.80 -8.11 18.06
N ASP A 206 20.54 -8.30 16.76
CA ASP A 206 20.97 -7.35 15.74
C ASP A 206 19.96 -6.18 15.65
N PRO A 207 20.37 -4.94 16.00
CA PRO A 207 19.46 -3.79 16.04
C PRO A 207 18.98 -3.39 14.64
N ARG A 208 19.74 -3.72 13.59
CA ARG A 208 19.42 -3.33 12.21
C ARG A 208 18.07 -3.85 11.76
N LEU A 209 17.64 -5.01 12.30
CA LEU A 209 16.31 -5.55 11.99
C LEU A 209 15.18 -4.61 12.43
N ALA A 210 15.25 -4.10 13.66
CA ALA A 210 14.23 -3.19 14.19
C ALA A 210 14.33 -1.78 13.58
N GLU A 211 15.53 -1.37 13.18
CA GLU A 211 15.76 -0.05 12.58
C GLU A 211 15.28 0.02 11.14
N HIS A 212 15.53 -1.02 10.34
CA HIS A 212 15.43 -0.98 8.88
C HIS A 212 14.34 -1.85 8.29
N LEU A 213 13.68 -2.74 9.06
CA LEU A 213 12.59 -3.56 8.59
C LEU A 213 11.34 -3.38 9.45
N GLY A 214 10.21 -3.20 8.80
CA GLY A 214 8.91 -3.05 9.44
C GLY A 214 7.78 -3.48 8.53
N VAL A 215 6.60 -2.96 8.79
CA VAL A 215 5.36 -3.20 8.06
C VAL A 215 4.90 -1.93 7.38
N ASN A 216 4.53 -2.01 6.12
CA ASN A 216 3.62 -1.07 5.49
C ASN A 216 2.19 -1.50 5.86
N TYR A 217 1.54 -0.72 6.71
CA TYR A 217 0.19 -1.00 7.18
C TYR A 217 -0.82 -0.44 6.17
N ASP A 218 -1.35 -1.30 5.31
CA ASP A 218 -2.44 -0.91 4.42
C ASP A 218 -3.79 -1.09 5.11
N THR A 219 -4.54 0.01 5.27
CA THR A 219 -5.81 -0.02 6.00
C THR A 219 -6.91 -0.80 5.28
N CYS A 220 -6.83 -0.95 3.95
CA CYS A 220 -7.70 -1.84 3.17
C CYS A 220 -7.40 -3.31 3.47
N HIS A 221 -6.12 -3.71 3.41
CA HIS A 221 -5.72 -5.11 3.56
C HIS A 221 -6.08 -5.66 4.94
N PHE A 222 -5.72 -4.94 6.02
CA PHE A 222 -6.07 -5.35 7.38
C PHE A 222 -7.60 -5.34 7.62
N ALA A 223 -8.31 -4.40 7.00
CA ALA A 223 -9.78 -4.42 7.04
C ALA A 223 -10.35 -5.65 6.32
N VAL A 224 -9.81 -6.03 5.15
CA VAL A 224 -10.27 -7.24 4.40
C VAL A 224 -10.09 -8.47 5.28
N GLU A 225 -9.01 -8.56 6.05
CA GLU A 225 -8.76 -9.66 7.00
C GLU A 225 -9.61 -9.58 8.28
N PHE A 226 -10.55 -8.63 8.39
CA PHE A 226 -11.39 -8.43 9.58
C PHE A 226 -10.59 -8.20 10.86
N GLU A 227 -9.40 -7.65 10.75
CA GLU A 227 -8.64 -7.24 11.93
C GLU A 227 -9.13 -5.88 12.44
N GLU A 228 -9.21 -5.73 13.74
CA GLU A 228 -9.52 -4.44 14.37
C GLU A 228 -8.26 -3.59 14.45
N PRO A 229 -8.28 -2.29 14.08
CA PRO A 229 -7.09 -1.45 14.00
C PRO A 229 -6.27 -1.43 15.29
N GLN A 230 -6.97 -1.29 16.43
CA GLN A 230 -6.33 -1.27 17.75
C GLN A 230 -5.55 -2.55 18.05
N ASN A 231 -6.14 -3.70 17.73
CA ASN A 231 -5.55 -5.00 18.01
C ASN A 231 -4.38 -5.29 17.07
N ALA A 232 -4.55 -5.02 15.77
CA ALA A 232 -3.53 -5.24 14.75
C ALA A 232 -2.28 -4.38 15.00
N LEU A 233 -2.45 -3.07 15.21
CA LEU A 233 -1.35 -2.16 15.49
C LEU A 233 -0.67 -2.50 16.82
N ALA A 234 -1.46 -2.75 17.89
CA ALA A 234 -0.89 -3.14 19.18
C ALA A 234 -0.12 -4.46 19.10
N CYS A 235 -0.60 -5.45 18.32
CA CYS A 235 0.10 -6.71 18.08
C CYS A 235 1.48 -6.46 17.47
N LEU A 236 1.57 -5.66 16.41
CA LEU A 236 2.83 -5.36 15.73
C LEU A 236 3.79 -4.56 16.63
N VAL A 237 3.31 -3.46 17.22
CA VAL A 237 4.15 -2.52 17.98
C VAL A 237 4.65 -3.11 19.30
N ASN A 238 3.80 -3.83 20.04
CA ASN A 238 4.21 -4.49 21.31
C ASN A 238 5.27 -5.57 21.09
N HIS A 239 5.37 -6.08 19.87
CA HIS A 239 6.45 -7.01 19.49
C HIS A 239 7.64 -6.32 18.82
N GLY A 240 7.72 -4.98 18.91
CA GLY A 240 8.84 -4.20 18.38
C GLY A 240 8.96 -4.24 16.87
N ILE A 241 7.84 -4.42 16.16
CA ILE A 241 7.78 -4.31 14.70
C ILE A 241 7.43 -2.87 14.35
N LYS A 242 8.32 -2.21 13.60
CA LYS A 242 8.14 -0.83 13.13
C LYS A 242 6.95 -0.75 12.16
N ILE A 243 6.10 0.27 12.32
CA ILE A 243 5.19 0.68 11.26
C ILE A 243 5.94 1.63 10.33
N SER A 244 6.37 1.10 9.20
CA SER A 244 7.23 1.79 8.24
C SER A 244 6.48 2.85 7.45
N LYS A 245 5.25 2.55 7.07
CA LYS A 245 4.35 3.42 6.33
C LYS A 245 2.91 2.98 6.59
N ILE A 246 1.96 3.88 6.45
CA ILE A 246 0.52 3.59 6.44
C ILE A 246 -0.04 3.99 5.07
N HIS A 247 -0.62 3.04 4.35
CA HIS A 247 -1.50 3.33 3.23
C HIS A 247 -2.89 3.66 3.75
N LEU A 248 -3.35 4.86 3.41
CA LEU A 248 -4.71 5.32 3.67
C LEU A 248 -5.60 4.84 2.53
N SER A 249 -6.30 3.76 2.77
CA SER A 249 -7.07 3.02 1.79
C SER A 249 -8.35 2.47 2.43
N SER A 250 -9.29 2.00 1.61
CA SER A 250 -10.54 1.41 2.09
C SER A 250 -10.98 0.27 1.20
N ALA A 251 -11.40 -0.83 1.81
CA ALA A 251 -11.93 -1.98 1.08
C ALA A 251 -13.41 -1.79 0.71
N LEU A 252 -13.87 -2.53 -0.30
CA LEU A 252 -15.29 -2.68 -0.57
C LEU A 252 -15.91 -3.67 0.43
N LYS A 253 -17.02 -3.27 1.04
CA LYS A 253 -17.76 -4.07 2.02
C LYS A 253 -19.19 -4.28 1.53
N VAL A 254 -19.73 -5.49 1.66
CA VAL A 254 -21.07 -5.82 1.20
C VAL A 254 -21.74 -6.89 2.07
N VAL A 255 -23.07 -6.84 2.12
CA VAL A 255 -23.88 -8.00 2.51
C VAL A 255 -24.12 -8.82 1.25
N PRO A 256 -23.77 -10.13 1.21
CA PRO A 256 -23.90 -10.96 0.01
C PRO A 256 -25.38 -11.29 -0.27
N THR A 257 -25.97 -10.58 -1.24
CA THR A 257 -27.33 -10.77 -1.75
C THR A 257 -27.31 -10.91 -3.28
N LEU A 258 -28.42 -11.33 -3.88
CA LEU A 258 -28.51 -11.38 -5.35
C LEU A 258 -28.33 -9.97 -5.96
N GLU A 259 -28.92 -8.95 -5.36
CA GLU A 259 -28.80 -7.56 -5.81
C GLU A 259 -27.33 -7.13 -5.76
N THR A 260 -26.65 -7.43 -4.65
CA THR A 260 -25.23 -7.12 -4.49
C THR A 260 -24.37 -7.83 -5.53
N PHE A 261 -24.67 -9.11 -5.82
CA PHE A 261 -23.92 -9.87 -6.84
C PHE A 261 -24.06 -9.27 -8.23
N GLU A 262 -25.29 -8.86 -8.61
CA GLU A 262 -25.49 -8.18 -9.91
C GLU A 262 -24.74 -6.85 -9.98
N LYS A 263 -24.70 -6.12 -8.87
CA LYS A 263 -23.92 -4.87 -8.80
C LYS A 263 -22.42 -5.13 -8.92
N LEU A 264 -21.89 -6.12 -8.20
CA LEU A 264 -20.48 -6.50 -8.26
C LEU A 264 -20.05 -6.96 -9.65
N LYS A 265 -20.88 -7.76 -10.34
CA LYS A 265 -20.63 -8.18 -11.73
C LYS A 265 -20.58 -7.01 -12.72
N SER A 266 -21.17 -5.87 -12.39
CA SER A 266 -21.14 -4.67 -13.23
C SER A 266 -19.86 -3.84 -13.09
N ILE A 267 -18.99 -4.14 -12.12
CA ILE A 267 -17.69 -3.50 -11.96
C ILE A 267 -16.75 -4.09 -13.02
N PRO A 268 -16.10 -3.25 -13.84
CA PRO A 268 -15.17 -3.72 -14.86
C PRO A 268 -14.00 -4.52 -14.27
N ASP A 269 -13.57 -5.58 -14.96
CA ASP A 269 -12.32 -6.30 -14.61
C ASP A 269 -11.12 -5.40 -14.96
N ASP A 270 -10.38 -4.99 -13.96
CA ASP A 270 -9.19 -4.13 -14.11
C ASP A 270 -7.89 -4.94 -14.27
N GLY A 271 -8.00 -6.29 -14.27
CA GLY A 271 -6.88 -7.19 -14.48
C GLY A 271 -6.17 -7.65 -13.21
N TYR A 272 -6.63 -7.21 -12.01
CA TYR A 272 -6.11 -7.64 -10.71
C TYR A 272 -6.90 -8.79 -10.11
N LEU A 273 -6.35 -9.37 -9.03
CA LEU A 273 -7.10 -10.24 -8.14
C LEU A 273 -7.89 -9.37 -7.15
N HIS A 274 -9.17 -9.68 -7.02
CA HIS A 274 -10.02 -9.08 -6.00
C HIS A 274 -10.39 -10.16 -4.99
N GLN A 275 -9.48 -10.42 -4.06
CA GLN A 275 -9.66 -11.41 -3.02
C GLN A 275 -10.88 -11.05 -2.16
N VAL A 276 -11.66 -12.06 -1.79
CA VAL A 276 -12.84 -11.88 -0.96
C VAL A 276 -12.68 -12.65 0.34
N VAL A 277 -12.75 -11.96 1.46
CA VAL A 277 -12.89 -12.59 2.76
C VAL A 277 -14.35 -12.49 3.19
N ALA A 278 -14.99 -13.64 3.34
CA ALA A 278 -16.36 -13.77 3.82
C ALA A 278 -16.37 -14.13 5.30
N ARG A 279 -17.31 -13.55 6.08
CA ARG A 279 -17.46 -13.81 7.51
C ARG A 279 -18.93 -14.01 7.87
N ASP A 280 -19.20 -14.99 8.76
CA ASP A 280 -20.52 -15.19 9.38
C ASP A 280 -20.61 -14.49 10.75
N THR A 281 -21.82 -14.45 11.34
CA THR A 281 -22.09 -13.87 12.67
C THR A 281 -21.36 -14.56 13.80
N THR A 282 -20.87 -15.79 13.61
CA THR A 282 -20.11 -16.55 14.62
C THR A 282 -18.61 -16.31 14.54
N GLY A 283 -18.15 -15.56 13.50
CA GLY A 283 -16.75 -15.24 13.27
C GLY A 283 -16.01 -16.24 12.38
N ASN A 284 -16.68 -17.27 11.84
CA ASN A 284 -16.05 -18.14 10.84
C ASN A 284 -15.77 -17.35 9.57
N ARG A 285 -14.64 -17.64 8.94
CA ARG A 285 -14.19 -16.96 7.72
C ARG A 285 -13.92 -17.95 6.59
N CYS A 286 -14.11 -17.49 5.36
CA CYS A 286 -13.69 -18.16 4.14
C CYS A 286 -13.05 -17.15 3.21
N ILE A 287 -11.93 -17.53 2.60
CA ILE A 287 -11.21 -16.69 1.63
C ILE A 287 -11.44 -17.26 0.24
N TYR A 288 -11.87 -16.42 -0.68
CA TYR A 288 -11.95 -16.72 -2.11
C TYR A 288 -10.85 -15.95 -2.83
N ARG A 289 -10.21 -16.63 -3.76
CA ARG A 289 -9.08 -16.09 -4.52
C ARG A 289 -9.44 -14.83 -5.30
N ASP A 290 -10.64 -14.82 -5.88
CA ASP A 290 -11.09 -13.74 -6.74
C ASP A 290 -12.63 -13.58 -6.64
N LEU A 291 -13.11 -12.37 -6.83
CA LEU A 291 -14.53 -12.02 -6.74
C LEU A 291 -15.43 -12.90 -7.61
N PRO A 292 -15.12 -13.23 -8.88
CA PRO A 292 -15.94 -14.14 -9.67
C PRO A 292 -16.12 -15.51 -9.03
N GLU A 293 -15.07 -16.06 -8.40
CA GLU A 293 -15.15 -17.35 -7.70
C GLU A 293 -16.06 -17.29 -6.49
N ALA A 294 -15.96 -16.21 -5.70
CA ALA A 294 -16.81 -15.98 -4.55
C ALA A 294 -18.30 -15.93 -4.96
N ILE A 295 -18.62 -15.20 -6.01
CA ILE A 295 -19.98 -15.07 -6.52
C ILE A 295 -20.51 -16.44 -6.98
N ILE A 296 -19.75 -17.19 -7.77
CA ILE A 296 -20.15 -18.53 -8.28
C ILE A 296 -20.42 -19.49 -7.11
N ALA A 297 -19.48 -19.55 -6.15
CA ALA A 297 -19.58 -20.45 -5.00
C ALA A 297 -20.82 -20.18 -4.12
N ASN A 298 -21.28 -18.92 -4.07
CA ASN A 298 -22.36 -18.50 -3.16
C ASN A 298 -23.70 -18.24 -3.87
N GLN A 299 -23.78 -18.28 -5.18
CA GLN A 299 -24.96 -17.88 -5.93
C GLN A 299 -26.22 -18.68 -5.57
N GLN A 300 -26.09 -19.97 -5.23
CA GLN A 300 -27.21 -20.79 -4.82
C GLN A 300 -27.60 -20.62 -3.34
N SER A 301 -26.61 -20.50 -2.45
CA SER A 301 -26.84 -20.40 -1.01
C SER A 301 -27.51 -19.09 -0.60
N VAL A 302 -27.20 -18.00 -1.26
CA VAL A 302 -27.75 -16.66 -0.98
C VAL A 302 -29.27 -16.58 -1.05
N THR A 303 -29.91 -17.43 -1.87
CA THR A 303 -31.38 -17.45 -2.03
C THR A 303 -32.13 -18.30 -1.01
N HIS A 304 -31.46 -19.28 -0.41
CA HIS A 304 -32.13 -20.30 0.42
C HIS A 304 -31.60 -20.32 1.86
N ASN A 305 -30.30 -20.13 2.05
CA ASN A 305 -29.66 -20.10 3.36
C ASN A 305 -28.30 -19.36 3.22
N PRO A 306 -28.30 -18.04 3.36
CA PRO A 306 -27.04 -17.27 3.23
C PRO A 306 -26.07 -17.78 4.28
N GLN A 307 -24.89 -18.21 3.81
CA GLN A 307 -23.83 -18.73 4.66
C GLN A 307 -23.03 -17.62 5.33
N TRP A 308 -22.98 -16.45 4.68
CA TRP A 308 -22.11 -15.34 5.08
C TRP A 308 -22.93 -14.07 5.30
N ASP A 309 -22.57 -13.31 6.34
CA ASP A 309 -23.23 -12.06 6.71
C ASP A 309 -22.55 -10.85 6.09
N GLU A 310 -21.23 -10.92 5.90
CA GLU A 310 -20.43 -9.83 5.35
C GLU A 310 -19.31 -10.37 4.46
N TRP A 311 -19.10 -9.71 3.34
CA TRP A 311 -17.90 -9.84 2.52
C TRP A 311 -17.11 -8.56 2.54
N ARG A 312 -15.78 -8.68 2.66
CA ARG A 312 -14.82 -7.63 2.39
C ARG A 312 -14.00 -8.04 1.20
N ILE A 313 -13.90 -7.12 0.25
CA ILE A 313 -13.34 -7.39 -1.07
C ILE A 313 -12.16 -6.45 -1.27
N HIS A 314 -11.04 -6.99 -1.67
CA HIS A 314 -9.82 -6.24 -1.93
C HIS A 314 -9.98 -5.36 -3.19
N PHE A 315 -10.72 -4.28 -3.03
CA PHE A 315 -10.77 -3.11 -3.89
C PHE A 315 -10.30 -1.92 -3.08
N HIS A 316 -9.51 -1.04 -3.67
CA HIS A 316 -9.18 0.24 -3.05
C HIS A 316 -10.19 1.29 -3.50
N VAL A 317 -11.25 1.46 -2.71
CA VAL A 317 -12.37 2.34 -3.05
C VAL A 317 -12.14 3.77 -2.55
N PRO A 318 -12.75 4.79 -3.19
CA PRO A 318 -12.58 6.19 -2.81
C PRO A 318 -12.97 6.48 -1.35
N LEU A 319 -12.12 7.24 -0.66
CA LEU A 319 -12.28 7.59 0.76
C LEU A 319 -13.33 8.68 0.97
N HIS A 320 -13.45 9.62 0.03
CA HIS A 320 -14.23 10.86 0.17
C HIS A 320 -15.73 10.69 -0.01
N ALA A 321 -16.17 9.57 -0.57
CA ALA A 321 -17.57 9.28 -0.80
C ALA A 321 -17.86 7.80 -0.64
N PRO A 322 -18.99 7.42 -0.01
CA PRO A 322 -19.41 6.04 0.07
C PRO A 322 -19.71 5.50 -1.34
N PRO A 323 -19.48 4.20 -1.58
CA PRO A 323 -19.93 3.54 -2.79
C PRO A 323 -21.45 3.65 -3.00
N ALA A 324 -21.90 3.50 -4.25
CA ALA A 324 -23.34 3.47 -4.53
C ALA A 324 -23.99 2.24 -3.89
N PRO A 325 -25.12 2.39 -3.16
CA PRO A 325 -25.83 1.23 -2.59
C PRO A 325 -26.13 0.15 -3.63
N PRO A 326 -26.14 -1.15 -3.26
CA PRO A 326 -26.01 -1.71 -1.91
C PRO A 326 -24.57 -1.95 -1.43
N LEU A 327 -23.58 -1.31 -2.05
CA LEU A 327 -22.17 -1.39 -1.67
C LEU A 327 -21.88 -0.45 -0.50
N ASP A 328 -20.88 -0.81 0.31
CA ASP A 328 -20.34 -0.03 1.44
C ASP A 328 -18.80 -0.12 1.44
N ASN A 329 -18.15 0.55 2.36
CA ASN A 329 -16.69 0.56 2.48
C ASN A 329 -16.22 0.31 3.92
N THR A 330 -14.91 0.19 4.10
CA THR A 330 -14.26 -0.02 5.40
C THR A 330 -13.58 1.25 5.94
N ASN A 331 -14.12 2.43 5.67
CA ASN A 331 -13.57 3.69 6.19
C ASN A 331 -13.53 3.74 7.73
N ASP A 332 -14.36 2.97 8.41
CA ASP A 332 -14.34 2.80 9.86
C ASP A 332 -12.98 2.28 10.35
N HIS A 333 -12.37 1.35 9.63
CA HIS A 333 -11.01 0.86 9.93
C HIS A 333 -9.96 1.97 9.78
N LEU A 334 -9.96 2.68 8.64
CA LEU A 334 -9.06 3.81 8.39
C LEU A 334 -9.19 4.88 9.49
N LEU A 335 -10.43 5.28 9.81
CA LEU A 335 -10.67 6.29 10.85
C LEU A 335 -10.18 5.84 12.22
N GLY A 336 -10.34 4.55 12.55
CA GLY A 336 -9.77 3.95 13.76
C GLY A 336 -8.23 4.04 13.80
N VAL A 337 -7.55 3.83 12.68
CA VAL A 337 -6.08 4.02 12.57
C VAL A 337 -5.71 5.48 12.79
N LEU A 338 -6.44 6.43 12.21
CA LEU A 338 -6.19 7.87 12.41
C LEU A 338 -6.43 8.30 13.87
N ASP A 339 -7.43 7.71 14.56
CA ASP A 339 -7.68 7.96 15.99
C ASP A 339 -6.50 7.46 16.87
N ILE A 340 -5.89 6.33 16.49
CA ILE A 340 -4.68 5.81 17.14
C ILE A 340 -3.49 6.75 16.90
N LEU A 341 -3.27 7.18 15.66
CA LEU A 341 -2.19 8.12 15.31
C LEU A 341 -2.35 9.48 16.03
N ALA A 342 -3.56 9.93 16.28
CA ALA A 342 -3.80 11.16 17.03
C ALA A 342 -3.30 11.08 18.47
N ASN A 343 -3.33 9.89 19.06
CA ASN A 343 -2.84 9.64 20.42
C ASN A 343 -1.35 9.25 20.44
N TYR A 344 -0.82 8.68 19.37
CA TYR A 344 0.54 8.14 19.23
C TYR A 344 1.14 8.52 17.88
N PRO A 345 1.39 9.82 17.62
CA PRO A 345 1.86 10.28 16.30
C PRO A 345 3.25 9.75 15.92
N GLU A 346 4.05 9.36 16.92
CA GLU A 346 5.36 8.73 16.72
C GLU A 346 5.28 7.30 16.17
N LEU A 347 4.10 6.69 16.16
CA LEU A 347 3.88 5.33 15.68
C LEU A 347 4.30 5.16 14.22
N CYS A 348 3.95 6.15 13.38
CA CYS A 348 4.32 6.17 11.98
C CYS A 348 4.26 7.60 11.45
N THR A 349 5.35 8.06 10.84
CA THR A 349 5.41 9.41 10.24
C THR A 349 5.11 9.44 8.75
N HIS A 350 4.97 8.29 8.10
CA HIS A 350 4.75 8.17 6.67
C HIS A 350 3.34 7.70 6.36
N MET A 351 2.57 8.53 5.70
CA MET A 351 1.24 8.20 5.18
C MET A 351 1.20 8.41 3.67
N GLU A 352 0.47 7.57 2.98
CA GLU A 352 0.24 7.66 1.54
C GLU A 352 -1.20 7.27 1.22
N MET A 353 -1.89 8.05 0.37
CA MET A 353 -3.24 7.71 -0.06
C MET A 353 -3.17 6.68 -1.19
N GLU A 354 -4.02 5.66 -1.13
CA GLU A 354 -3.99 4.58 -2.11
C GLU A 354 -5.41 4.17 -2.55
N THR A 355 -5.84 4.72 -3.68
CA THR A 355 -7.15 4.46 -4.29
C THR A 355 -7.02 4.19 -5.78
N TYR A 356 -7.73 3.16 -6.25
CA TYR A 356 -7.70 2.74 -7.65
C TYR A 356 -9.10 2.57 -8.26
N THR A 357 -10.13 2.25 -7.47
CA THR A 357 -11.43 1.77 -7.95
C THR A 357 -12.50 2.85 -7.86
N TRP A 358 -12.52 3.76 -8.85
CA TRP A 358 -13.49 4.85 -8.93
C TRP A 358 -14.87 4.43 -9.46
N GLU A 359 -14.96 3.22 -10.04
CA GLU A 359 -16.16 2.67 -10.68
C GLU A 359 -17.29 2.36 -9.71
N VAL A 360 -16.98 2.25 -8.42
CA VAL A 360 -17.98 2.00 -7.35
C VAL A 360 -18.73 3.25 -6.92
N LEU A 361 -18.25 4.44 -7.30
CA LEU A 361 -18.86 5.70 -6.95
C LEU A 361 -20.29 5.86 -7.52
N PRO A 362 -21.13 6.70 -6.91
CA PRO A 362 -22.37 7.17 -7.51
C PRO A 362 -22.15 7.80 -8.88
N PRO A 363 -23.14 7.68 -9.81
CA PRO A 363 -22.97 8.13 -11.21
C PRO A 363 -22.56 9.59 -11.36
N GLU A 364 -23.06 10.48 -10.51
CA GLU A 364 -22.76 11.92 -10.51
C GLU A 364 -21.28 12.23 -10.17
N LEU A 365 -20.59 11.34 -9.47
CA LEU A 365 -19.18 11.50 -9.14
C LEU A 365 -18.25 10.83 -10.18
N LYS A 366 -18.73 9.81 -10.90
CA LYS A 366 -17.93 9.09 -11.91
C LYS A 366 -17.48 9.97 -13.08
N SER A 367 -18.21 11.05 -13.37
CA SER A 367 -17.91 11.97 -14.49
C SER A 367 -16.71 12.88 -14.22
N ARG A 368 -16.20 12.94 -12.99
CA ARG A 368 -15.05 13.78 -12.63
C ARG A 368 -13.76 13.23 -13.21
N SER A 369 -12.85 14.13 -13.55
CA SER A 369 -11.49 13.73 -13.95
C SER A 369 -10.74 13.09 -12.78
N LEU A 370 -9.74 12.25 -13.08
CA LEU A 370 -8.90 11.62 -12.06
C LEU A 370 -8.28 12.64 -11.09
N ALA A 371 -7.82 13.80 -11.61
CA ALA A 371 -7.26 14.86 -10.77
C ALA A 371 -8.31 15.46 -9.81
N GLU A 372 -9.57 15.58 -10.23
CA GLU A 372 -10.66 16.04 -9.36
C GLU A 372 -11.03 15.00 -8.31
N GLN A 373 -11.03 13.72 -8.66
CA GLN A 373 -11.27 12.63 -7.72
C GLN A 373 -10.19 12.61 -6.62
N ILE A 374 -8.92 12.61 -7.01
CA ILE A 374 -7.80 12.62 -6.07
C ILE A 374 -7.80 13.90 -5.22
N THR A 375 -8.15 15.06 -5.82
CA THR A 375 -8.28 16.30 -5.04
C THR A 375 -9.36 16.18 -3.96
N ALA A 376 -10.52 15.63 -4.28
CA ALA A 376 -11.59 15.41 -3.31
C ALA A 376 -11.19 14.45 -2.19
N GLU A 377 -10.41 13.40 -2.49
CA GLU A 377 -9.84 12.52 -1.48
C GLU A 377 -8.85 13.24 -0.56
N TYR A 378 -7.97 14.06 -1.13
CA TYR A 378 -7.08 14.89 -0.32
C TYR A 378 -7.85 15.81 0.62
N GLU A 379 -8.87 16.51 0.11
CA GLU A 379 -9.69 17.42 0.91
C GLU A 379 -10.36 16.68 2.08
N TRP A 380 -10.93 15.51 1.80
CA TRP A 380 -11.53 14.67 2.82
C TRP A 380 -10.49 14.18 3.85
N THR A 381 -9.38 13.62 3.38
CA THR A 381 -8.30 13.11 4.23
C THR A 381 -7.72 14.21 5.12
N LEU A 382 -7.44 15.37 4.55
CA LEU A 382 -6.93 16.52 5.29
C LEU A 382 -7.93 17.05 6.34
N ALA A 383 -9.24 16.96 6.05
CA ALA A 383 -10.28 17.29 7.04
C ALA A 383 -10.30 16.26 8.18
N GLN A 384 -10.16 14.95 7.90
CA GLN A 384 -10.08 13.93 8.92
C GLN A 384 -8.83 14.09 9.81
N LEU A 385 -7.69 14.41 9.23
CA LEU A 385 -6.45 14.70 9.95
C LEU A 385 -6.56 15.96 10.81
N ALA A 386 -7.14 17.04 10.27
CA ALA A 386 -7.35 18.29 11.01
C ALA A 386 -8.29 18.10 12.22
N ALA A 387 -9.37 17.33 12.07
CA ALA A 387 -10.30 17.02 13.17
C ALA A 387 -9.61 16.27 14.32
N ARG A 388 -8.45 15.67 14.09
CA ARG A 388 -7.64 14.91 15.05
C ARG A 388 -6.37 15.65 15.50
N GLY A 389 -6.17 16.90 15.08
CA GLY A 389 -4.97 17.67 15.42
C GLY A 389 -3.69 17.22 14.71
N LEU A 390 -3.81 16.39 13.70
CA LEU A 390 -2.68 15.86 12.91
C LEU A 390 -2.28 16.77 11.73
N ARG A 391 -3.08 17.80 11.47
CA ARG A 391 -2.82 18.81 10.44
C ARG A 391 -2.78 20.21 11.02
#